data_44866a1bc30d9338b28a684ff75b70b5
#
_entry.id   44866a1bc30d9338b28a684ff75b70b5
#
_cell.length_a   1.000
_cell.length_b   1.000
_cell.length_c   1.000
_cell.angle_alpha   90.00
_cell.angle_beta   90.00
_cell.angle_gamma   90.00
#
_symmetry.space_group_name_H-M   'P 1'
#
loop_
_entity.id
_entity.type
_entity.pdbx_description
1 polymer ?
#
loop_
_entity_poly.entity_id
_entity_poly.type
_entity_poly.pdbx_seq_one_letter_code
_entity_poly.pdbx_strand_id
1 'polypeptide(L)'
;ELVVVRPGKDSGSARVRSAAAAPEKGAAQRIQAQTLLQLLQSERIDRLDAIKIDVEGCEDRILVPFFRSARRLLWPRLLIIEDAGDAWSMDLFSFLVTTGYTIAARSEQNVMLHLESAHP
;
A
#
# COMPACT_ATOMS: atom_id res chain seq x y z
N GLU A 1 -0.47 15.58 5.29
CA GLU A 1 -1.19 16.04 4.12
C GLU A 1 -0.58 15.46 2.84
N LEU A 2 -1.42 14.95 1.95
CA LEU A 2 -0.99 14.44 0.65
C LEU A 2 -1.59 15.27 -0.47
N VAL A 3 -0.93 15.26 -1.62
CA VAL A 3 -1.40 15.92 -2.83
C VAL A 3 -1.65 14.86 -3.90
N VAL A 4 -2.84 14.88 -4.48
CA VAL A 4 -3.19 14.03 -5.62
C VAL A 4 -2.90 14.81 -6.89
N VAL A 5 -2.09 14.25 -7.76
CA VAL A 5 -1.78 14.84 -9.05
C VAL A 5 -2.44 14.01 -10.14
N ARG A 6 -3.27 14.66 -10.95
CA ARG A 6 -3.91 14.04 -12.10
C ARG A 6 -3.24 14.56 -13.36
N PRO A 7 -2.57 13.70 -14.14
CA PRO A 7 -2.01 14.14 -15.41
C PRO A 7 -3.11 14.30 -16.44
N GLY A 8 -3.21 15.47 -17.05
CA GLY A 8 -4.00 15.78 -18.24
C GLY A 8 -5.38 15.17 -18.41
N LYS A 9 -5.87 15.21 -19.65
CA LYS A 9 -7.25 14.83 -19.98
C LYS A 9 -7.53 13.32 -20.02
N ASP A 10 -6.51 12.48 -20.05
CA ASP A 10 -6.67 11.04 -20.30
C ASP A 10 -6.37 10.19 -19.08
N SER A 11 -6.65 10.70 -17.93
CA SER A 11 -6.09 10.03 -16.80
C SER A 11 -6.97 9.00 -16.14
N GLY A 12 -6.76 7.78 -16.52
CA GLY A 12 -6.98 6.70 -15.60
C GLY A 12 -5.95 6.66 -14.47
N SER A 13 -4.91 7.51 -14.48
CA SER A 13 -3.85 7.48 -13.46
C SER A 13 -3.74 8.80 -12.73
N ALA A 14 -4.02 8.79 -11.45
CA ALA A 14 -3.68 9.86 -10.53
C ALA A 14 -2.52 9.41 -9.66
N ARG A 15 -1.61 10.33 -9.33
CA ARG A 15 -0.49 10.05 -8.43
C ARG A 15 -0.64 10.83 -7.14
N VAL A 16 -0.16 10.22 -6.07
CA VAL A 16 -0.13 10.82 -4.74
C VAL A 16 1.31 11.20 -4.42
N ARG A 17 1.51 12.39 -3.91
CA ARG A 17 2.82 12.83 -3.44
C ARG A 17 2.70 13.60 -2.13
N SER A 18 3.82 13.73 -1.43
CA SER A 18 3.89 14.57 -0.25
C SER A 18 3.63 16.03 -0.61
N ALA A 19 2.93 16.75 0.25
CA ALA A 19 2.71 18.19 0.10
C ALA A 19 4.02 18.99 0.07
N ALA A 20 5.10 18.44 0.63
CA ALA A 20 6.42 19.07 0.62
C ALA A 20 7.20 18.83 -0.69
N ALA A 21 6.73 17.97 -1.56
CA ALA A 21 7.41 17.69 -2.83
C ALA A 21 7.26 18.85 -3.80
N ALA A 22 8.20 18.93 -4.77
CA ALA A 22 8.16 19.95 -5.80
C ALA A 22 6.87 19.85 -6.63
N PRO A 23 6.34 20.98 -7.15
CA PRO A 23 5.16 20.95 -8.00
C PRO A 23 5.37 20.12 -9.25
N GLU A 24 4.34 19.35 -9.62
CA GLU A 24 4.30 18.59 -10.86
C GLU A 24 3.35 19.26 -11.85
N LYS A 25 3.55 18.95 -13.15
CA LYS A 25 2.61 19.38 -14.19
C LYS A 25 1.30 18.60 -14.04
N GLY A 26 0.18 19.29 -14.20
CA GLY A 26 -1.16 18.71 -14.11
C GLY A 26 -1.99 19.35 -12.99
N ALA A 27 -3.25 18.95 -12.91
CA ALA A 27 -4.13 19.39 -11.85
C ALA A 27 -3.72 18.72 -10.53
N ALA A 28 -3.52 19.51 -9.49
CA ALA A 28 -3.18 19.02 -8.16
C ALA A 28 -4.28 19.38 -7.18
N GLN A 29 -4.62 18.45 -6.30
CA GLN A 29 -5.60 18.65 -5.24
C GLN A 29 -4.99 18.20 -3.92
N ARG A 30 -5.07 19.04 -2.92
CA ARG A 30 -4.66 18.69 -1.55
C ARG A 30 -5.77 17.91 -0.87
N ILE A 31 -5.41 16.81 -0.25
CA ILE A 31 -6.34 15.98 0.50
C ILE A 31 -5.78 15.68 1.88
N GLN A 32 -6.67 15.44 2.83
CA GLN A 32 -6.29 14.94 4.13
C GLN A 32 -5.95 13.45 4.00
N ALA A 33 -4.72 13.09 4.37
CA ALA A 33 -4.30 11.70 4.36
C ALA A 33 -4.60 11.04 5.70
N GLN A 34 -4.89 9.76 5.64
CA GLN A 34 -4.92 8.91 6.82
C GLN A 34 -4.15 7.63 6.55
N THR A 35 -3.69 6.98 7.59
CA THR A 35 -3.01 5.69 7.47
C THR A 35 -4.03 4.58 7.20
N LEU A 36 -3.55 3.45 6.68
CA LEU A 36 -4.41 2.27 6.52
C LEU A 36 -5.03 1.86 7.86
N LEU A 37 -4.25 1.87 8.93
CA LEU A 37 -4.76 1.52 10.25
C LEU A 37 -5.87 2.47 10.72
N GLN A 38 -5.70 3.77 10.51
CA GLN A 38 -6.73 4.77 10.84
C GLN A 38 -8.00 4.54 10.02
N LEU A 39 -7.87 4.23 8.74
CA LEU A 39 -9.02 3.92 7.89
C LEU A 39 -9.78 2.70 8.41
N LEU A 40 -9.07 1.63 8.72
CA LEU A 40 -9.70 0.42 9.25
C LEU A 40 -10.40 0.68 10.59
N GLN A 41 -9.79 1.47 11.46
CA GLN A 41 -10.40 1.85 12.73
C GLN A 41 -11.66 2.70 12.54
N SER A 42 -11.62 3.67 11.62
CA SER A 42 -12.77 4.53 11.35
C SER A 42 -13.93 3.77 10.73
N GLU A 43 -13.65 2.74 9.94
CA GLU A 43 -14.66 1.87 9.33
C GLU A 43 -15.05 0.70 10.24
N ARG A 44 -14.50 0.64 11.44
CA ARG A 44 -14.75 -0.43 12.43
C ARG A 44 -14.46 -1.82 11.89
N ILE A 45 -13.39 -1.93 11.09
CA ILE A 45 -12.90 -3.20 10.58
C ILE A 45 -11.87 -3.74 11.56
N ASP A 46 -12.16 -4.88 12.14
CA ASP A 46 -11.29 -5.52 13.12
C ASP A 46 -10.61 -6.79 12.61
N ARG A 47 -10.91 -7.18 11.38
CA ARG A 47 -10.34 -8.36 10.72
C ARG A 47 -10.24 -8.14 9.22
N LEU A 48 -9.13 -8.57 8.64
CA LEU A 48 -8.91 -8.54 7.19
C LEU A 48 -8.59 -9.92 6.68
N ASP A 49 -9.30 -10.34 5.64
CA ASP A 49 -8.96 -11.57 4.92
C ASP A 49 -8.01 -11.30 3.76
N ALA A 50 -8.24 -10.25 3.01
CA ALA A 50 -7.43 -9.91 1.85
C ALA A 50 -7.36 -8.40 1.65
N ILE A 51 -6.23 -7.95 1.11
CA ILE A 51 -6.06 -6.58 0.62
C ILE A 51 -5.43 -6.64 -0.77
N LYS A 52 -6.00 -5.89 -1.69
CA LYS A 52 -5.33 -5.53 -2.94
C LYS A 52 -4.92 -4.07 -2.85
N ILE A 53 -3.64 -3.81 -3.10
CA ILE A 53 -3.09 -2.45 -3.09
C ILE A 53 -2.49 -2.14 -4.46
N ASP A 54 -2.94 -1.04 -5.02
CA ASP A 54 -2.49 -0.52 -6.30
C ASP A 54 -2.53 1.01 -6.22
N VAL A 55 -1.46 1.60 -5.69
CA VAL A 55 -1.35 3.03 -5.40
C VAL A 55 -0.15 3.68 -6.08
N GLU A 56 0.20 3.16 -7.24
CA GLU A 56 1.17 3.77 -8.15
C GLU A 56 2.52 4.11 -7.49
N GLY A 57 3.09 3.14 -6.79
CA GLY A 57 4.41 3.26 -6.20
C GLY A 57 4.47 3.69 -4.73
N CYS A 58 3.32 3.88 -4.09
CA CYS A 58 3.24 4.26 -2.68
C CYS A 58 2.95 3.09 -1.74
N GLU A 59 2.99 1.85 -2.22
CA GLU A 59 2.65 0.66 -1.46
C GLU A 59 3.51 0.51 -0.20
N ASP A 60 4.80 0.80 -0.29
CA ASP A 60 5.71 0.74 0.85
C ASP A 60 5.34 1.73 1.94
N ARG A 61 4.92 2.93 1.55
CA ARG A 61 4.52 3.99 2.49
C ARG A 61 3.22 3.67 3.24
N ILE A 62 2.41 2.78 2.69
CA ILE A 62 1.17 2.32 3.32
C ILE A 62 1.44 1.10 4.18
N LEU A 63 2.12 0.11 3.64
CA LEU A 63 2.25 -1.20 4.27
C LEU A 63 3.27 -1.23 5.39
N VAL A 64 4.41 -0.56 5.25
CA VAL A 64 5.43 -0.59 6.29
C VAL A 64 4.92 -0.01 7.61
N PRO A 65 4.32 1.20 7.64
CA PRO A 65 3.75 1.71 8.89
C PRO A 65 2.61 0.85 9.42
N PHE A 66 1.80 0.28 8.53
CA PHE A 66 0.70 -0.59 8.92
C PHE A 66 1.20 -1.81 9.69
N PHE A 67 2.15 -2.54 9.14
CA PHE A 67 2.67 -3.74 9.80
C PHE A 67 3.46 -3.45 11.07
N ARG A 68 4.01 -2.25 11.20
CA ARG A 68 4.70 -1.82 12.43
C ARG A 68 3.74 -1.43 13.55
N SER A 69 2.52 -1.05 13.23
CA SER A 69 1.56 -0.49 14.20
C SER A 69 0.34 -1.37 14.43
N ALA A 70 -0.13 -2.10 13.43
CA ALA A 70 -1.33 -2.91 13.53
C ALA A 70 -1.09 -4.20 14.31
N ARG A 71 -2.09 -4.59 15.08
CA ARG A 71 -2.07 -5.88 15.74
C ARG A 71 -2.12 -7.00 14.70
N ARG A 72 -1.49 -8.12 15.00
CA ARG A 72 -1.40 -9.25 14.07
C ARG A 72 -2.77 -9.77 13.63
N LEU A 73 -3.79 -9.64 14.46
CA LEU A 73 -5.16 -10.00 14.08
C LEU A 73 -5.70 -9.21 12.88
N LEU A 74 -5.16 -8.02 12.65
CA LEU A 74 -5.53 -7.20 11.49
C LEU A 74 -4.70 -7.49 10.25
N TRP A 75 -3.67 -8.30 10.36
CA TRP A 75 -2.84 -8.61 9.19
C TRP A 75 -3.64 -9.47 8.21
N PRO A 76 -3.79 -9.05 6.95
CA PRO A 76 -4.54 -9.83 5.97
C PRO A 76 -3.85 -11.16 5.67
N ARG A 77 -4.63 -12.17 5.42
CA ARG A 77 -4.11 -13.47 5.00
C ARG A 77 -3.54 -13.43 3.60
N LEU A 78 -4.11 -12.58 2.76
CA LEU A 78 -3.74 -12.45 1.36
C LEU A 78 -3.44 -11.00 1.05
N LEU A 79 -2.29 -10.76 0.42
CA LEU A 79 -1.91 -9.47 -0.15
C LEU A 79 -1.75 -9.62 -1.65
N ILE A 80 -2.31 -8.69 -2.41
CA ILE A 80 -2.04 -8.54 -3.83
C ILE A 80 -1.47 -7.15 -4.04
N ILE A 81 -0.25 -7.08 -4.55
CA ILE A 81 0.50 -5.83 -4.68
C ILE A 81 1.02 -5.72 -6.11
N GLU A 82 0.82 -4.57 -6.74
CA GLU A 82 1.52 -4.27 -7.99
C GLU A 82 3.00 -4.08 -7.73
N ASP A 83 3.84 -4.76 -8.51
CA ASP A 83 5.29 -4.63 -8.38
C ASP A 83 5.76 -3.30 -8.97
N ALA A 84 6.08 -2.37 -8.10
CA ALA A 84 6.60 -1.07 -8.45
C ALA A 84 8.03 -0.87 -7.91
N GLY A 85 8.82 -1.94 -7.89
CA GLY A 85 10.10 -2.04 -7.20
C GLY A 85 11.00 -0.81 -7.22
N ASP A 86 11.18 -0.17 -8.39
CA ASP A 86 12.03 1.02 -8.52
C ASP A 86 11.42 2.27 -7.86
N ALA A 87 10.11 2.30 -7.67
CA ALA A 87 9.43 3.44 -7.05
C ALA A 87 9.46 3.37 -5.52
N TRP A 88 9.76 2.21 -4.95
CA TRP A 88 9.81 2.06 -3.50
C TRP A 88 11.14 2.51 -2.93
N SER A 89 11.11 3.11 -1.76
CA SER A 89 12.31 3.57 -1.05
C SER A 89 13.08 2.44 -0.36
N MET A 90 12.53 1.23 -0.39
CA MET A 90 13.11 0.06 0.27
C MET A 90 12.62 -1.20 -0.46
N ASP A 91 13.19 -2.36 -0.14
CA ASP A 91 12.75 -3.64 -0.68
C ASP A 91 11.51 -4.13 0.09
N LEU A 92 10.35 -3.80 -0.43
CA LEU A 92 9.07 -4.13 0.21
C LEU A 92 8.84 -5.63 0.31
N PHE A 93 9.20 -6.40 -0.72
CA PHE A 93 9.00 -7.85 -0.67
C PHE A 93 9.87 -8.51 0.39
N SER A 94 11.12 -8.09 0.54
CA SER A 94 11.96 -8.57 1.62
C SER A 94 11.40 -8.23 3.00
N PHE A 95 10.86 -7.03 3.15
CA PHE A 95 10.18 -6.63 4.38
C PHE A 95 9.00 -7.54 4.69
N LEU A 96 8.14 -7.79 3.70
CA LEU A 96 6.95 -8.64 3.88
C LEU A 96 7.32 -10.10 4.18
N VAL A 97 8.32 -10.62 3.51
CA VAL A 97 8.80 -11.99 3.78
C VAL A 97 9.34 -12.09 5.21
N THR A 98 10.13 -11.12 5.65
CA THR A 98 10.63 -11.06 7.03
C THR A 98 9.49 -10.94 8.05
N THR A 99 8.40 -10.27 7.67
CA THR A 99 7.22 -10.11 8.51
C THR A 99 6.41 -11.40 8.65
N GLY A 100 6.53 -12.34 7.70
CA GLY A 100 5.88 -13.63 7.76
C GLY A 100 5.09 -14.03 6.52
N TYR A 101 5.13 -13.22 5.48
CA TYR A 101 4.45 -13.51 4.23
C TYR A 101 5.30 -14.36 3.31
N THR A 102 4.65 -15.18 2.51
CA THR A 102 5.26 -16.00 1.46
C THR A 102 4.71 -15.57 0.11
N ILE A 103 5.59 -15.43 -0.88
CA ILE A 103 5.16 -15.15 -2.25
C ILE A 103 4.53 -16.43 -2.82
N ALA A 104 3.23 -16.36 -3.12
CA ALA A 104 2.47 -17.51 -3.60
C ALA A 104 2.36 -17.55 -5.13
N ALA A 105 2.29 -16.40 -5.79
CA ALA A 105 2.14 -16.30 -7.22
C ALA A 105 2.58 -14.95 -7.75
N ARG A 106 2.93 -14.91 -9.02
CA ARG A 106 3.27 -13.68 -9.74
C ARG A 106 2.55 -13.67 -11.08
N SER A 107 2.05 -12.49 -11.46
CA SER A 107 1.67 -12.18 -12.84
C SER A 107 2.64 -11.14 -13.40
N GLU A 108 2.37 -10.59 -14.58
CA GLU A 108 3.24 -9.57 -15.17
C GLU A 108 3.41 -8.34 -14.27
N GLN A 109 2.37 -7.94 -13.56
CA GLN A 109 2.37 -6.71 -12.78
C GLN A 109 2.09 -6.92 -11.31
N ASN A 110 1.51 -8.04 -10.93
CA ASN A 110 1.05 -8.26 -9.55
C ASN A 110 1.80 -9.40 -8.89
N VAL A 111 2.00 -9.26 -7.58
CA VAL A 111 2.54 -10.29 -6.72
C VAL A 111 1.50 -10.62 -5.66
N MET A 112 1.22 -11.89 -5.51
CA MET A 112 0.32 -12.42 -4.50
C MET A 112 1.14 -13.03 -3.37
N LEU A 113 0.89 -12.55 -2.15
CA LEU A 113 1.55 -13.08 -0.95
C LEU A 113 0.50 -13.58 0.03
N HIS A 114 0.81 -14.65 0.71
CA HIS A 114 -0.05 -15.12 1.80
C HIS A 114 0.71 -15.15 3.12
N LEU A 115 -0.02 -14.89 4.18
CA LEU A 115 0.50 -14.97 5.53
C LEU A 115 0.41 -16.43 5.98
N GLU A 116 1.53 -17.01 6.34
CA GLU A 116 1.52 -18.32 6.96
C GLU A 116 0.88 -18.21 8.33
N SER A 117 -0.14 -19.04 8.55
CA SER A 117 -0.78 -19.06 9.85
C SER A 117 0.25 -19.51 10.88
N ALA A 118 0.52 -18.60 11.82
CA ALA A 118 1.20 -19.00 13.02
C ALA A 118 0.31 -20.05 13.68
N HIS A 119 0.79 -21.26 13.77
CA HIS A 119 0.09 -22.26 14.54
C HIS A 119 0.01 -21.84 16.00
N PRO A 120 -1.17 -21.95 16.55
CA PRO A 120 -1.28 -21.84 17.99
C PRO A 120 -0.46 -22.94 18.65
#